data_b6e6d5d1463741b90164050397541ec5
#
_entry.id   b6e6d5d1463741b90164050397541ec5
#
_cell.length_a   1.000
_cell.length_b   1.000
_cell.length_c   1.000
_cell.angle_alpha   90.00
_cell.angle_beta   90.00
_cell.angle_gamma   90.00
#
_symmetry.space_group_name_H-M   'P 1'
#
loop_
_entity.id
_entity.type
_entity.pdbx_description
1 polymer ?
#
loop_
_entity_poly.entity_id
_entity_poly.type
_entity_poly.pdbx_seq_one_letter_code
_entity_poly.pdbx_strand_id
1 'polypeptide(L)'
;MNLKQMEYFTAIVGEGSISGAARSLHISQPPLSAQMRQLEEELGVTLFDRGSRAIRLTEAGRLFYNRAVSILEMTKAARKELKQLEDGLLGTLRLGMISSVETQGIITSIASFRRRYPGMSFRISEGNTYQLLDKLTTGQIDAALVRTPFPEESFDCRYLTEEPMLAVGRADFFPADCGPKLPLKELAALPLIIYRRWESVLGRMFPHPQPEYLCVNDDARTSLMWAASGVGVAVVPASIVNGWQSAPFPMTAKIINSPPLTSTIALVKLKNAGLSAVGQHFFQSFQVPEHGESAG
;
A
#
# COMPACT_ATOMS: atom_id res chain seq x y z
N MET A 1 -19.39 24.45 33.19
CA MET A 1 -19.22 23.01 32.84
C MET A 1 -18.06 22.86 31.90
N ASN A 2 -17.10 21.91 32.15
CA ASN A 2 -15.93 21.65 31.30
C ASN A 2 -15.60 20.14 31.26
N LEU A 3 -14.69 19.75 30.38
CA LEU A 3 -14.30 18.34 30.16
C LEU A 3 -13.72 17.69 31.41
N LYS A 4 -12.95 18.44 32.21
CA LYS A 4 -12.36 17.92 33.46
C LYS A 4 -13.40 17.57 34.50
N GLN A 5 -14.47 18.37 34.61
CA GLN A 5 -15.62 18.07 35.49
C GLN A 5 -16.38 16.82 35.02
N MET A 6 -16.50 16.61 33.69
CA MET A 6 -17.09 15.37 33.15
C MET A 6 -16.22 14.15 33.45
N GLU A 7 -14.88 14.26 33.30
CA GLU A 7 -13.93 13.21 33.67
C GLU A 7 -14.04 12.84 35.15
N TYR A 8 -14.11 13.84 36.01
CA TYR A 8 -14.29 13.64 37.45
C TYR A 8 -15.60 12.97 37.78
N PHE A 9 -16.70 13.43 37.17
CA PHE A 9 -18.03 12.87 37.40
C PHE A 9 -18.06 11.39 36.93
N THR A 10 -17.58 11.08 35.75
CA THR A 10 -17.57 9.71 35.23
C THR A 10 -16.67 8.78 36.04
N ALA A 11 -15.53 9.27 36.54
CA ALA A 11 -14.65 8.51 37.44
C ALA A 11 -15.37 8.20 38.79
N ILE A 12 -16.08 9.16 39.36
CA ILE A 12 -16.85 8.94 40.62
C ILE A 12 -17.91 7.86 40.42
N VAL A 13 -18.60 7.87 39.29
CA VAL A 13 -19.62 6.86 38.97
C VAL A 13 -18.96 5.48 38.77
N GLY A 14 -17.85 5.42 38.10
CA GLY A 14 -17.11 4.16 37.84
C GLY A 14 -16.55 3.52 39.10
N GLU A 15 -16.01 4.34 40.03
CA GLU A 15 -15.44 3.88 41.31
C GLU A 15 -16.49 3.68 42.41
N GLY A 16 -17.73 4.13 42.21
CA GLY A 16 -18.81 4.04 43.16
C GLY A 16 -18.61 4.88 44.46
N SER A 17 -17.52 5.69 44.50
CA SER A 17 -17.22 6.57 45.63
C SER A 17 -16.31 7.73 45.26
N ILE A 18 -16.50 8.90 45.90
CA ILE A 18 -15.64 10.08 45.68
C ILE A 18 -14.21 9.79 46.14
N SER A 19 -14.02 9.07 47.24
CA SER A 19 -12.69 8.72 47.74
C SER A 19 -11.96 7.72 46.80
N GLY A 20 -12.66 6.77 46.19
CA GLY A 20 -12.16 5.87 45.19
C GLY A 20 -11.68 6.61 43.94
N ALA A 21 -12.56 7.48 43.40
CA ALA A 21 -12.24 8.32 42.26
C ALA A 21 -11.07 9.27 42.52
N ALA A 22 -10.98 9.86 43.70
CA ALA A 22 -9.86 10.72 44.06
C ALA A 22 -8.50 9.96 44.00
N ARG A 23 -8.49 8.72 44.48
CA ARG A 23 -7.30 7.84 44.39
C ARG A 23 -6.94 7.47 42.94
N SER A 24 -7.93 7.05 42.14
CA SER A 24 -7.69 6.67 40.76
C SER A 24 -7.26 7.86 39.88
N LEU A 25 -7.71 9.07 40.21
CA LEU A 25 -7.31 10.31 39.55
C LEU A 25 -6.03 10.94 40.12
N HIS A 26 -5.43 10.36 41.15
CA HIS A 26 -4.22 10.88 41.83
C HIS A 26 -4.43 12.31 42.39
N ILE A 27 -5.59 12.64 42.91
CA ILE A 27 -5.89 13.93 43.52
C ILE A 27 -6.48 13.74 44.95
N SER A 28 -6.51 14.80 45.73
CA SER A 28 -7.18 14.75 47.05
C SER A 28 -8.71 14.86 46.88
N GLN A 29 -9.44 14.28 47.84
CA GLN A 29 -10.91 14.25 47.81
C GLN A 29 -11.57 15.65 47.88
N PRO A 30 -11.09 16.63 48.72
CA PRO A 30 -11.78 17.91 48.87
C PRO A 30 -11.96 18.69 47.56
N PRO A 31 -10.92 18.86 46.69
CA PRO A 31 -11.10 19.54 45.41
C PRO A 31 -12.03 18.77 44.44
N LEU A 32 -12.04 17.43 44.46
CA LEU A 32 -12.94 16.63 43.64
C LEU A 32 -14.40 16.87 44.05
N SER A 33 -14.68 16.87 45.36
CA SER A 33 -16.02 17.17 45.90
C SER A 33 -16.48 18.59 45.61
N ALA A 34 -15.57 19.57 45.66
CA ALA A 34 -15.86 20.97 45.31
C ALA A 34 -16.22 21.10 43.83
N GLN A 35 -15.47 20.46 42.93
CA GLN A 35 -15.75 20.46 41.49
C GLN A 35 -17.12 19.83 41.17
N MET A 36 -17.52 18.80 41.85
CA MET A 36 -18.86 18.20 41.67
C MET A 36 -19.98 19.12 42.14
N ARG A 37 -19.82 19.78 43.30
CA ARG A 37 -20.80 20.78 43.75
C ARG A 37 -20.94 21.95 42.78
N GLN A 38 -19.80 22.48 42.27
CA GLN A 38 -19.81 23.52 41.30
C GLN A 38 -20.49 23.09 39.98
N LEU A 39 -20.30 21.84 39.56
CA LEU A 39 -20.96 21.28 38.39
C LEU A 39 -22.48 21.19 38.57
N GLU A 40 -22.95 20.71 39.73
CA GLU A 40 -24.37 20.64 40.07
C GLU A 40 -25.01 22.05 40.13
N GLU A 41 -24.29 23.03 40.71
CA GLU A 41 -24.71 24.44 40.76
C GLU A 41 -24.84 25.05 39.37
N GLU A 42 -23.83 24.84 38.49
CA GLU A 42 -23.85 25.35 37.11
C GLU A 42 -25.00 24.71 36.28
N LEU A 43 -25.29 23.45 36.51
CA LEU A 43 -26.36 22.74 35.80
C LEU A 43 -27.75 22.99 36.38
N GLY A 44 -27.84 23.51 37.63
CA GLY A 44 -29.08 23.76 38.35
C GLY A 44 -29.78 22.48 38.76
N VAL A 45 -29.11 21.33 38.81
CA VAL A 45 -29.65 20.02 39.17
C VAL A 45 -28.67 19.23 40.03
N THR A 46 -29.17 18.35 40.90
CA THR A 46 -28.34 17.39 41.61
C THR A 46 -28.11 16.15 40.78
N LEU A 47 -26.86 15.71 40.70
CA LEU A 47 -26.47 14.54 39.95
C LEU A 47 -26.32 13.29 40.82
N PHE A 48 -26.06 13.50 42.13
CA PHE A 48 -25.91 12.44 43.12
C PHE A 48 -26.98 12.51 44.22
N ASP A 49 -27.47 11.33 44.64
CA ASP A 49 -28.36 11.19 45.79
C ASP A 49 -27.59 11.41 47.12
N ARG A 50 -27.97 12.38 47.90
CA ARG A 50 -27.28 12.79 49.14
C ARG A 50 -27.65 11.97 50.39
N GLY A 51 -28.25 10.82 50.25
CA GLY A 51 -28.70 10.03 51.41
C GLY A 51 -28.06 8.66 51.59
N SER A 52 -27.16 8.28 50.70
CA SER A 52 -26.62 6.91 50.61
C SER A 52 -25.15 6.82 51.01
N ARG A 53 -24.73 5.73 51.68
CA ARG A 53 -23.32 5.41 51.92
C ARG A 53 -22.56 5.08 50.63
N ALA A 54 -23.24 4.73 49.54
CA ALA A 54 -22.71 4.51 48.21
C ALA A 54 -23.24 5.58 47.25
N ILE A 55 -22.42 5.95 46.24
CA ILE A 55 -22.82 6.89 45.19
C ILE A 55 -23.99 6.31 44.41
N ARG A 56 -25.13 7.03 44.40
CA ARG A 56 -26.27 6.75 43.54
C ARG A 56 -26.55 7.95 42.66
N LEU A 57 -26.82 7.70 41.40
CA LEU A 57 -27.18 8.74 40.43
C LEU A 57 -28.69 9.07 40.55
N THR A 58 -28.99 10.36 40.52
CA THR A 58 -30.34 10.83 40.23
C THR A 58 -30.74 10.51 38.78
N GLU A 59 -31.98 10.78 38.40
CA GLU A 59 -32.36 10.68 36.97
C GLU A 59 -31.55 11.65 36.10
N ALA A 60 -31.38 12.91 36.56
CA ALA A 60 -30.49 13.88 35.91
C ALA A 60 -29.03 13.39 35.84
N GLY A 61 -28.56 12.74 36.92
CA GLY A 61 -27.23 12.15 36.97
C GLY A 61 -27.03 11.03 35.93
N ARG A 62 -28.02 10.15 35.73
CA ARG A 62 -27.97 9.12 34.69
C ARG A 62 -27.96 9.69 33.29
N LEU A 63 -28.81 10.67 33.03
CA LEU A 63 -28.83 11.37 31.74
C LEU A 63 -27.47 12.05 31.46
N PHE A 64 -26.98 12.77 32.48
CA PHE A 64 -25.68 13.46 32.35
C PHE A 64 -24.52 12.48 32.16
N TYR A 65 -24.52 11.34 32.86
CA TYR A 65 -23.50 10.29 32.69
C TYR A 65 -23.39 9.82 31.25
N ASN A 66 -24.50 9.47 30.61
CA ASN A 66 -24.52 9.01 29.23
C ASN A 66 -24.00 10.09 28.27
N ARG A 67 -24.35 11.36 28.52
CA ARG A 67 -23.85 12.49 27.71
C ARG A 67 -22.38 12.78 27.94
N ALA A 68 -21.93 12.76 29.19
CA ALA A 68 -20.53 12.98 29.54
C ALA A 68 -19.61 11.93 28.93
N VAL A 69 -19.98 10.64 29.00
CA VAL A 69 -19.24 9.56 28.33
C VAL A 69 -19.15 9.81 26.86
N SER A 70 -20.26 10.13 26.17
CA SER A 70 -20.27 10.39 24.74
C SER A 70 -19.37 11.56 24.36
N ILE A 71 -19.41 12.67 25.12
CA ILE A 71 -18.57 13.86 24.85
C ILE A 71 -17.07 13.53 25.04
N LEU A 72 -16.74 12.81 26.10
CA LEU A 72 -15.37 12.40 26.39
C LEU A 72 -14.82 11.47 25.30
N GLU A 73 -15.61 10.51 24.82
CA GLU A 73 -15.24 9.64 23.71
C GLU A 73 -15.06 10.42 22.40
N MET A 74 -15.94 11.38 22.10
CA MET A 74 -15.78 12.26 20.94
C MET A 74 -14.49 13.09 21.03
N THR A 75 -14.15 13.57 22.22
CA THR A 75 -12.91 14.33 22.45
C THR A 75 -11.67 13.47 22.24
N LYS A 76 -11.69 12.22 22.71
CA LYS A 76 -10.60 11.26 22.46
C LYS A 76 -10.47 10.93 20.97
N ALA A 77 -11.59 10.73 20.28
CA ALA A 77 -11.60 10.49 18.85
C ALA A 77 -10.97 11.66 18.07
N ALA A 78 -11.40 12.89 18.36
CA ALA A 78 -10.87 14.10 17.73
C ALA A 78 -9.34 14.26 17.96
N ARG A 79 -8.85 14.04 19.17
CA ARG A 79 -7.41 14.05 19.47
C ARG A 79 -6.65 12.97 18.69
N LYS A 80 -7.23 11.76 18.59
CA LYS A 80 -6.65 10.66 17.82
C LYS A 80 -6.58 10.99 16.34
N GLU A 81 -7.64 11.55 15.77
CA GLU A 81 -7.70 11.96 14.36
C GLU A 81 -6.68 13.05 14.05
N LEU A 82 -6.57 14.07 14.89
CA LEU A 82 -5.56 15.13 14.74
C LEU A 82 -4.14 14.57 14.79
N LYS A 83 -3.87 13.66 15.74
CA LYS A 83 -2.57 13.00 15.82
C LYS A 83 -2.29 12.13 14.59
N GLN A 84 -3.27 11.37 14.10
CA GLN A 84 -3.15 10.59 12.87
C GLN A 84 -2.90 11.47 11.64
N LEU A 85 -3.47 12.67 11.60
CA LEU A 85 -3.21 13.65 10.54
C LEU A 85 -1.77 14.18 10.61
N GLU A 86 -1.30 14.52 11.81
CA GLU A 86 0.06 14.98 12.08
C GLU A 86 1.10 13.89 11.75
N ASP A 87 0.83 12.65 12.17
CA ASP A 87 1.65 11.47 11.88
C ASP A 87 1.57 11.02 10.40
N GLY A 88 0.77 11.69 9.56
CA GLY A 88 0.59 11.35 8.14
C GLY A 88 -0.16 10.03 7.89
N LEU A 89 -0.95 9.58 8.85
CA LEU A 89 -1.67 8.32 8.80
C LEU A 89 -3.10 8.46 8.21
N LEU A 90 -3.49 9.68 7.85
CA LEU A 90 -4.74 10.01 7.17
C LEU A 90 -4.46 10.62 5.80
N GLY A 91 -5.24 10.26 4.80
CA GLY A 91 -5.18 10.91 3.49
C GLY A 91 -5.27 9.95 2.32
N THR A 92 -5.08 10.48 1.11
CA THR A 92 -5.13 9.71 -0.14
C THR A 92 -3.76 9.66 -0.78
N LEU A 93 -3.24 8.46 -1.02
CA LEU A 93 -2.04 8.22 -1.82
C LEU A 93 -2.45 8.02 -3.28
N ARG A 94 -1.93 8.84 -4.18
CA ARG A 94 -2.06 8.69 -5.63
C ARG A 94 -0.90 7.83 -6.12
N LEU A 95 -1.18 6.53 -6.35
CA LEU A 95 -0.16 5.54 -6.69
C LEU A 95 -0.27 5.12 -8.15
N GLY A 96 0.81 5.26 -8.91
CA GLY A 96 0.94 4.70 -10.24
C GLY A 96 1.31 3.21 -10.18
N MET A 97 0.75 2.39 -11.05
CA MET A 97 1.11 0.97 -11.15
C MET A 97 1.16 0.53 -12.62
N ILE A 98 2.25 -0.14 -13.00
CA ILE A 98 2.29 -0.83 -14.29
C ILE A 98 1.42 -2.08 -14.23
N SER A 99 0.83 -2.47 -15.35
CA SER A 99 -0.02 -3.67 -15.47
C SER A 99 0.69 -4.97 -15.09
N SER A 100 2.01 -5.00 -15.25
CA SER A 100 2.88 -6.16 -14.95
C SER A 100 3.27 -6.30 -13.46
N VAL A 101 2.73 -5.50 -12.56
CA VAL A 101 2.97 -5.57 -11.10
C VAL A 101 2.10 -6.64 -10.40
N GLU A 102 1.39 -7.48 -11.12
CA GLU A 102 0.56 -8.56 -10.54
C GLU A 102 1.33 -9.68 -9.81
N THR A 103 2.38 -9.35 -9.11
CA THR A 103 2.87 -10.28 -8.10
C THR A 103 1.95 -10.19 -6.89
N GLN A 104 1.37 -11.32 -6.48
CA GLN A 104 0.52 -11.40 -5.27
C GLN A 104 1.15 -10.70 -4.07
N GLY A 105 2.49 -10.70 -3.96
CA GLY A 105 3.25 -10.04 -2.91
C GLY A 105 3.02 -8.53 -2.84
N ILE A 106 3.01 -7.81 -3.95
CA ILE A 106 2.86 -6.35 -3.97
C ILE A 106 1.45 -5.93 -3.57
N ILE A 107 0.42 -6.56 -4.15
CA ILE A 107 -0.98 -6.27 -3.80
C ILE A 107 -1.24 -6.64 -2.34
N THR A 108 -0.74 -7.77 -1.86
CA THR A 108 -0.82 -8.18 -0.45
C THR A 108 -0.15 -7.18 0.48
N SER A 109 1.01 -6.63 0.07
CA SER A 109 1.72 -5.60 0.84
C SER A 109 0.94 -4.29 0.91
N ILE A 110 0.34 -3.84 -0.20
CA ILE A 110 -0.54 -2.66 -0.23
C ILE A 110 -1.76 -2.89 0.68
N ALA A 111 -2.40 -4.06 0.60
CA ALA A 111 -3.53 -4.42 1.44
C ALA A 111 -3.15 -4.49 2.92
N SER A 112 -1.98 -5.02 3.24
CA SER A 112 -1.46 -5.05 4.62
C SER A 112 -1.15 -3.67 5.14
N PHE A 113 -0.56 -2.81 4.32
CA PHE A 113 -0.34 -1.41 4.63
C PHE A 113 -1.66 -0.69 4.92
N ARG A 114 -2.69 -0.90 4.09
CA ARG A 114 -4.04 -0.34 4.30
C ARG A 114 -4.68 -0.84 5.60
N ARG A 115 -4.50 -2.12 5.96
CA ARG A 115 -4.99 -2.66 7.24
C ARG A 115 -4.30 -1.99 8.44
N ARG A 116 -3.00 -1.75 8.34
CA ARG A 116 -2.22 -1.09 9.39
C ARG A 116 -2.56 0.40 9.54
N TYR A 117 -2.94 1.05 8.44
CA TYR A 117 -3.26 2.48 8.37
C TYR A 117 -4.68 2.70 7.79
N PRO A 118 -5.73 2.43 8.57
CA PRO A 118 -7.11 2.43 8.09
C PRO A 118 -7.64 3.82 7.67
N GLY A 119 -6.97 4.91 8.06
CA GLY A 119 -7.28 6.27 7.63
C GLY A 119 -6.76 6.63 6.22
N MET A 120 -5.95 5.76 5.62
CA MET A 120 -5.44 5.97 4.26
C MET A 120 -6.39 5.44 3.20
N SER A 121 -6.43 6.12 2.05
CA SER A 121 -7.05 5.66 0.82
C SER A 121 -6.05 5.68 -0.32
N PHE A 122 -6.31 4.89 -1.36
CA PHE A 122 -5.49 4.85 -2.57
C PHE A 122 -6.29 5.32 -3.78
N ARG A 123 -5.65 6.09 -4.65
CA ARG A 123 -6.09 6.33 -6.03
C ARG A 123 -5.05 5.72 -6.95
N ILE A 124 -5.42 4.63 -7.62
CA ILE A 124 -4.52 3.91 -8.51
C ILE A 124 -4.64 4.48 -9.92
N SER A 125 -3.50 4.77 -10.53
CA SER A 125 -3.38 5.13 -11.95
C SER A 125 -2.58 4.06 -12.66
N GLU A 126 -3.16 3.41 -13.65
CA GLU A 126 -2.45 2.45 -14.48
C GLU A 126 -1.80 3.12 -15.69
N GLY A 127 -0.72 2.50 -16.18
CA GLY A 127 0.01 2.95 -17.35
C GLY A 127 1.32 2.19 -17.52
N ASN A 128 2.03 2.45 -18.63
CA ASN A 128 3.39 1.94 -18.77
C ASN A 128 4.38 2.79 -17.94
N THR A 129 5.62 2.29 -17.77
CA THR A 129 6.65 2.96 -16.96
C THR A 129 6.82 4.44 -17.32
N TYR A 130 6.94 4.77 -18.61
CA TYR A 130 7.19 6.15 -19.05
C TYR A 130 5.99 7.08 -18.78
N GLN A 131 4.77 6.61 -19.02
CA GLN A 131 3.55 7.36 -18.69
C GLN A 131 3.43 7.63 -17.19
N LEU A 132 3.82 6.67 -16.34
CA LEU A 132 3.80 6.85 -14.89
C LEU A 132 4.90 7.81 -14.42
N LEU A 133 6.09 7.76 -15.01
CA LEU A 133 7.17 8.72 -14.73
C LEU A 133 6.78 10.15 -15.12
N ASP A 134 6.08 10.32 -16.25
CA ASP A 134 5.53 11.61 -16.67
C ASP A 134 4.48 12.13 -15.67
N LYS A 135 3.54 11.26 -15.23
CA LYS A 135 2.57 11.59 -14.18
C LYS A 135 3.22 11.97 -12.84
N LEU A 136 4.35 11.34 -12.48
CA LEU A 136 5.14 11.74 -11.30
C LEU A 136 5.73 13.14 -11.49
N THR A 137 6.35 13.40 -12.64
CA THR A 137 6.98 14.68 -12.95
C THR A 137 5.98 15.83 -12.96
N THR A 138 4.75 15.57 -13.44
CA THR A 138 3.65 16.56 -13.45
C THR A 138 2.84 16.62 -12.14
N GLY A 139 3.21 15.85 -11.12
CA GLY A 139 2.54 15.84 -9.82
C GLY A 139 1.13 15.25 -9.81
N GLN A 140 0.75 14.51 -10.85
CA GLN A 140 -0.54 13.81 -10.94
C GLN A 140 -0.62 12.60 -10.01
N ILE A 141 0.52 11.96 -9.73
CA ILE A 141 0.66 10.85 -8.77
C ILE A 141 1.81 11.13 -7.81
N ASP A 142 1.79 10.52 -6.64
CA ASP A 142 2.75 10.73 -5.55
C ASP A 142 3.92 9.76 -5.60
N ALA A 143 3.64 8.52 -5.97
CA ALA A 143 4.62 7.45 -6.13
C ALA A 143 4.18 6.51 -7.25
N ALA A 144 5.10 5.70 -7.77
CA ALA A 144 4.76 4.70 -8.78
C ALA A 144 5.56 3.40 -8.57
N LEU A 145 4.88 2.28 -8.81
CA LEU A 145 5.49 0.98 -9.00
C LEU A 145 5.76 0.80 -10.49
N VAL A 146 7.03 0.83 -10.83
CA VAL A 146 7.53 0.75 -12.21
C VAL A 146 8.54 -0.38 -12.34
N ARG A 147 9.04 -0.59 -13.55
CA ARG A 147 9.98 -1.68 -13.83
C ARG A 147 11.18 -1.16 -14.62
N THR A 148 12.37 -1.60 -14.25
CA THR A 148 13.61 -1.29 -14.99
C THR A 148 13.61 -1.91 -16.38
N PRO A 149 14.39 -1.34 -17.34
CA PRO A 149 15.15 -0.10 -17.24
C PRO A 149 14.30 1.15 -17.47
N PHE A 150 14.68 2.26 -16.81
CA PHE A 150 14.13 3.61 -17.03
C PHE A 150 15.19 4.66 -16.65
N PRO A 151 15.06 5.95 -17.06
CA PRO A 151 15.94 7.03 -16.59
C PRO A 151 15.69 7.31 -15.10
N GLU A 152 16.75 7.19 -14.27
CA GLU A 152 16.62 7.24 -12.80
C GLU A 152 17.03 8.58 -12.18
N GLU A 153 17.68 9.47 -12.95
CA GLU A 153 18.34 10.66 -12.42
C GLU A 153 17.39 11.59 -11.65
N SER A 154 16.12 11.64 -12.08
CA SER A 154 15.10 12.50 -11.50
C SER A 154 14.30 11.87 -10.36
N PHE A 155 14.55 10.60 -10.04
CA PHE A 155 13.70 9.83 -9.12
C PHE A 155 14.49 9.26 -7.95
N ASP A 156 13.87 9.23 -6.77
CA ASP A 156 14.29 8.38 -5.67
C ASP A 156 13.68 7.00 -5.88
N CYS A 157 14.52 5.97 -5.91
CA CYS A 157 14.14 4.62 -6.25
C CYS A 157 14.36 3.66 -5.06
N ARG A 158 13.37 2.81 -4.80
CA ARG A 158 13.50 1.65 -3.92
C ARG A 158 13.25 0.40 -4.75
N TYR A 159 14.28 -0.37 -4.97
CA TYR A 159 14.19 -1.63 -5.70
C TYR A 159 13.57 -2.70 -4.81
N LEU A 160 12.62 -3.46 -5.35
CA LEU A 160 11.83 -4.43 -4.61
C LEU A 160 12.21 -5.86 -4.99
N THR A 161 11.80 -6.30 -6.18
CA THR A 161 11.97 -7.67 -6.64
C THR A 161 12.64 -7.68 -8.01
N GLU A 162 13.73 -8.40 -8.12
CA GLU A 162 14.37 -8.70 -9.39
C GLU A 162 13.91 -10.08 -9.89
N GLU A 163 13.64 -10.19 -11.18
CA GLU A 163 13.21 -11.42 -11.81
C GLU A 163 13.80 -11.60 -13.21
N PRO A 164 13.96 -12.85 -13.68
CA PRO A 164 14.42 -13.12 -15.01
C PRO A 164 13.37 -12.73 -16.05
N MET A 165 13.84 -12.34 -17.24
CA MET A 165 13.03 -12.24 -18.43
C MET A 165 12.93 -13.62 -19.07
N LEU A 166 11.72 -13.97 -19.52
CA LEU A 166 11.41 -15.24 -20.16
C LEU A 166 11.04 -15.02 -21.63
N ALA A 167 11.45 -15.97 -22.47
CA ALA A 167 10.90 -16.17 -23.79
C ALA A 167 9.73 -17.15 -23.68
N VAL A 168 8.52 -16.73 -24.09
CA VAL A 168 7.29 -17.49 -23.90
C VAL A 168 6.55 -17.61 -25.22
N GLY A 169 6.25 -18.84 -25.63
CA GLY A 169 5.55 -19.13 -26.89
C GLY A 169 5.17 -20.60 -27.00
N ARG A 170 4.64 -21.01 -28.14
CA ARG A 170 4.39 -22.43 -28.44
C ARG A 170 5.70 -23.21 -28.42
N ALA A 171 5.63 -24.49 -28.02
CA ALA A 171 6.79 -25.37 -27.91
C ALA A 171 7.54 -25.54 -29.25
N ASP A 172 6.83 -25.52 -30.36
CA ASP A 172 7.39 -25.71 -31.72
C ASP A 172 8.22 -24.50 -32.22
N PHE A 173 8.16 -23.36 -31.57
CA PHE A 173 9.06 -22.24 -31.84
C PHE A 173 10.47 -22.45 -31.27
N PHE A 174 10.61 -23.29 -30.26
CA PHE A 174 11.89 -23.50 -29.59
C PHE A 174 12.63 -24.71 -30.16
N PRO A 175 13.98 -24.67 -30.24
CA PRO A 175 14.77 -25.84 -30.67
C PRO A 175 14.44 -27.06 -29.78
N ALA A 176 14.36 -28.26 -30.39
CA ALA A 176 13.99 -29.49 -29.71
C ALA A 176 14.93 -29.83 -28.54
N ASP A 177 16.21 -29.51 -28.67
CA ASP A 177 17.26 -29.76 -27.69
C ASP A 177 17.45 -28.60 -26.71
N CYS A 178 16.59 -27.58 -26.75
CA CYS A 178 16.69 -26.40 -25.91
C CYS A 178 16.28 -26.76 -24.46
N GLY A 179 17.23 -26.70 -23.55
CA GLY A 179 17.00 -26.84 -22.11
C GLY A 179 16.10 -25.74 -21.51
N PRO A 180 16.09 -25.55 -20.20
CA PRO A 180 15.27 -24.51 -19.53
C PRO A 180 15.76 -23.08 -19.81
N LYS A 181 16.96 -22.92 -20.38
CA LYS A 181 17.59 -21.63 -20.71
C LYS A 181 17.73 -21.46 -22.19
N LEU A 182 17.45 -20.27 -22.69
CA LEU A 182 17.53 -19.90 -24.10
C LEU A 182 18.63 -18.84 -24.27
N PRO A 183 19.72 -19.15 -25.04
CA PRO A 183 20.72 -18.16 -25.35
C PRO A 183 20.15 -17.01 -26.20
N LEU A 184 20.64 -15.80 -25.98
CA LEU A 184 20.16 -14.60 -26.68
C LEU A 184 20.32 -14.74 -28.23
N LYS A 185 21.35 -15.45 -28.70
CA LYS A 185 21.55 -15.73 -30.12
C LYS A 185 20.42 -16.58 -30.73
N GLU A 186 19.93 -17.56 -29.98
CA GLU A 186 18.80 -18.40 -30.38
C GLU A 186 17.49 -17.63 -30.34
N LEU A 187 17.32 -16.80 -29.30
CA LEU A 187 16.17 -15.90 -29.18
C LEU A 187 16.04 -15.00 -30.41
N ALA A 188 17.15 -14.46 -30.92
CA ALA A 188 17.16 -13.57 -32.08
C ALA A 188 16.66 -14.21 -33.40
N ALA A 189 16.63 -15.53 -33.46
CA ALA A 189 16.14 -16.28 -34.64
C ALA A 189 14.63 -16.58 -34.59
N LEU A 190 13.95 -16.23 -33.48
CA LEU A 190 12.53 -16.51 -33.27
C LEU A 190 11.63 -15.34 -33.73
N PRO A 191 10.36 -15.58 -34.05
CA PRO A 191 9.40 -14.52 -34.36
C PRO A 191 9.04 -13.76 -33.07
N LEU A 192 9.77 -12.68 -32.79
CA LEU A 192 9.72 -11.99 -31.50
C LEU A 192 8.55 -11.02 -31.36
N ILE A 193 7.91 -11.09 -30.20
CA ILE A 193 6.91 -10.12 -29.72
C ILE A 193 7.55 -9.37 -28.57
N ILE A 194 7.83 -8.09 -28.77
CA ILE A 194 8.64 -7.28 -27.86
C ILE A 194 7.78 -6.24 -27.15
N TYR A 195 7.94 -6.16 -25.85
CA TYR A 195 7.47 -5.03 -25.08
C TYR A 195 8.38 -3.82 -25.38
N ARG A 196 7.82 -2.72 -25.91
CA ARG A 196 8.56 -1.56 -26.46
C ARG A 196 9.74 -1.09 -25.61
N ARG A 197 9.62 -1.12 -24.29
CA ARG A 197 10.69 -0.74 -23.38
C ARG A 197 11.99 -1.55 -23.59
N TRP A 198 11.86 -2.81 -24.00
CA TRP A 198 12.98 -3.71 -24.24
C TRP A 198 13.56 -3.61 -25.64
N GLU A 199 12.87 -2.92 -26.55
CA GLU A 199 13.29 -2.80 -27.95
C GLU A 199 14.71 -2.25 -28.08
N SER A 200 15.00 -1.11 -27.41
CA SER A 200 16.33 -0.50 -27.46
C SER A 200 17.39 -1.31 -26.69
N VAL A 201 17.01 -2.01 -25.62
CA VAL A 201 17.95 -2.85 -24.85
C VAL A 201 18.32 -4.07 -25.65
N LEU A 202 17.34 -4.82 -26.14
CA LEU A 202 17.55 -6.01 -26.95
C LEU A 202 18.26 -5.67 -28.28
N GLY A 203 17.90 -4.55 -28.91
CA GLY A 203 18.57 -4.09 -30.14
C GLY A 203 20.07 -3.86 -30.00
N ARG A 204 20.54 -3.45 -28.80
CA ARG A 204 21.97 -3.36 -28.51
C ARG A 204 22.63 -4.69 -28.18
N MET A 205 21.85 -5.67 -27.72
CA MET A 205 22.35 -6.98 -27.29
C MET A 205 22.32 -8.02 -28.39
N PHE A 206 21.45 -7.89 -29.39
CA PHE A 206 21.33 -8.82 -30.49
C PHE A 206 22.52 -8.66 -31.47
N PRO A 207 22.95 -9.79 -32.07
CA PRO A 207 23.95 -9.74 -33.17
C PRO A 207 23.35 -9.05 -34.39
N HIS A 208 24.23 -8.53 -35.26
CA HIS A 208 23.82 -8.00 -36.56
C HIS A 208 23.77 -9.12 -37.62
N PRO A 209 22.78 -9.08 -38.55
CA PRO A 209 21.66 -8.17 -38.61
C PRO A 209 20.69 -8.37 -37.41
N GLN A 210 20.04 -7.28 -36.98
CA GLN A 210 19.06 -7.37 -35.90
C GLN A 210 17.82 -8.14 -36.35
N PRO A 211 17.16 -8.89 -35.45
CA PRO A 211 15.91 -9.58 -35.76
C PRO A 211 14.79 -8.59 -36.10
N GLU A 212 13.95 -8.96 -37.04
CA GLU A 212 12.68 -8.28 -37.23
C GLU A 212 11.72 -8.66 -36.11
N TYR A 213 11.11 -7.65 -35.50
CA TYR A 213 10.09 -7.90 -34.48
C TYR A 213 8.74 -8.12 -35.16
N LEU A 214 8.09 -9.24 -34.86
CA LEU A 214 6.75 -9.54 -35.33
C LEU A 214 5.73 -8.52 -34.79
N CYS A 215 5.91 -8.12 -33.54
CA CYS A 215 5.05 -7.15 -32.86
C CYS A 215 5.84 -6.40 -31.81
N VAL A 216 5.63 -5.07 -31.75
CA VAL A 216 6.09 -4.22 -30.66
C VAL A 216 4.87 -3.57 -30.02
N ASN A 217 4.68 -3.72 -28.73
CA ASN A 217 3.55 -3.18 -28.00
C ASN A 217 3.98 -2.52 -26.70
N ASP A 218 3.05 -1.86 -25.99
CA ASP A 218 3.34 -1.04 -24.82
C ASP A 218 3.02 -1.74 -23.47
N ASP A 219 2.65 -3.03 -23.52
CA ASP A 219 2.27 -3.79 -22.33
C ASP A 219 2.73 -5.25 -22.44
N ALA A 220 3.38 -5.74 -21.37
CA ALA A 220 3.93 -7.11 -21.36
C ALA A 220 2.83 -8.19 -21.30
N ARG A 221 1.65 -7.91 -20.75
CA ARG A 221 0.51 -8.85 -20.81
C ARG A 221 -0.03 -8.96 -22.21
N THR A 222 -0.11 -7.84 -22.93
CA THR A 222 -0.45 -7.83 -24.35
C THR A 222 0.53 -8.66 -25.15
N SER A 223 1.85 -8.55 -24.87
CA SER A 223 2.86 -9.41 -25.50
C SER A 223 2.55 -10.90 -25.26
N LEU A 224 2.22 -11.28 -24.03
CA LEU A 224 1.88 -12.66 -23.68
C LEU A 224 0.60 -13.14 -24.35
N MET A 225 -0.42 -12.28 -24.49
CA MET A 225 -1.66 -12.62 -25.22
C MET A 225 -1.39 -12.91 -26.70
N TRP A 226 -0.52 -12.13 -27.35
CA TRP A 226 -0.08 -12.39 -28.72
C TRP A 226 0.66 -13.72 -28.83
N ALA A 227 1.58 -14.01 -27.91
CA ALA A 227 2.25 -15.32 -27.88
C ALA A 227 1.26 -16.48 -27.65
N ALA A 228 0.27 -16.28 -26.78
CA ALA A 228 -0.78 -17.25 -26.51
C ALA A 228 -1.72 -17.49 -27.72
N SER A 229 -1.80 -16.56 -28.67
CA SER A 229 -2.49 -16.79 -29.94
C SER A 229 -1.68 -17.65 -30.94
N GLY A 230 -0.43 -17.99 -30.59
CA GLY A 230 0.42 -18.87 -31.37
C GLY A 230 1.17 -18.20 -32.51
N VAL A 231 1.23 -16.88 -32.56
CA VAL A 231 1.88 -16.13 -33.68
C VAL A 231 3.36 -15.91 -33.47
N GLY A 232 3.89 -16.02 -32.24
CA GLY A 232 5.32 -15.76 -31.98
C GLY A 232 5.71 -16.02 -30.53
N VAL A 233 6.89 -15.51 -30.16
CA VAL A 233 7.53 -15.66 -28.85
C VAL A 233 7.61 -14.32 -28.15
N ALA A 234 6.95 -14.17 -27.03
CA ALA A 234 6.97 -12.95 -26.21
C ALA A 234 8.18 -12.94 -25.27
N VAL A 235 8.81 -11.77 -25.15
CA VAL A 235 9.83 -11.50 -24.12
C VAL A 235 9.19 -10.77 -22.97
N VAL A 236 8.98 -11.45 -21.84
CA VAL A 236 8.20 -10.95 -20.68
C VAL A 236 8.85 -11.29 -19.35
N PRO A 237 8.59 -10.54 -18.26
CA PRO A 237 9.04 -10.91 -16.93
C PRO A 237 8.39 -12.21 -16.43
N ALA A 238 9.11 -12.97 -15.60
CA ALA A 238 8.63 -14.27 -15.10
C ALA A 238 7.32 -14.18 -14.32
N SER A 239 7.11 -13.12 -13.55
CA SER A 239 5.90 -12.93 -12.73
C SER A 239 4.60 -12.90 -13.53
N ILE A 240 4.65 -12.41 -14.79
CA ILE A 240 3.45 -12.36 -15.65
C ILE A 240 3.03 -13.77 -16.09
N VAL A 241 4.00 -14.65 -16.29
CA VAL A 241 3.76 -16.02 -16.75
C VAL A 241 3.16 -16.88 -15.65
N ASN A 242 3.58 -16.70 -14.40
CA ASN A 242 3.14 -17.50 -13.26
C ASN A 242 1.63 -17.37 -12.97
N GLY A 243 1.00 -16.28 -13.40
CA GLY A 243 -0.46 -16.07 -13.26
C GLY A 243 -1.27 -16.47 -14.52
N TRP A 244 -0.64 -16.93 -15.57
CA TRP A 244 -1.30 -17.19 -16.84
C TRP A 244 -1.78 -18.63 -16.96
N GLN A 245 -3.10 -18.81 -17.08
CA GLN A 245 -3.73 -20.15 -17.18
C GLN A 245 -4.54 -20.38 -18.48
N SER A 246 -4.57 -19.41 -19.40
CA SER A 246 -5.50 -19.46 -20.55
C SER A 246 -4.77 -19.33 -21.89
N ALA A 247 -4.23 -20.42 -22.37
CA ALA A 247 -3.82 -20.54 -23.77
C ALA A 247 -4.51 -21.76 -24.41
N PRO A 248 -4.91 -21.71 -25.69
CA PRO A 248 -5.56 -22.80 -26.39
C PRO A 248 -4.61 -23.99 -26.71
N PHE A 249 -3.33 -23.83 -26.43
CA PHE A 249 -2.27 -24.84 -26.64
C PHE A 249 -1.20 -24.74 -25.56
N PRO A 250 -0.35 -25.78 -25.39
CA PRO A 250 0.74 -25.77 -24.43
C PRO A 250 1.74 -24.65 -24.73
N MET A 251 1.94 -23.79 -23.73
CA MET A 251 2.96 -22.73 -23.77
C MET A 251 4.25 -23.22 -23.12
N THR A 252 5.37 -22.85 -23.72
CA THR A 252 6.71 -23.11 -23.21
C THR A 252 7.33 -21.78 -22.79
N ALA A 253 7.96 -21.77 -21.62
CA ALA A 253 8.71 -20.62 -21.11
C ALA A 253 10.18 -21.02 -20.92
N LYS A 254 11.10 -20.20 -21.42
CA LYS A 254 12.55 -20.38 -21.30
C LYS A 254 13.17 -19.14 -20.68
N ILE A 255 14.10 -19.31 -19.74
CA ILE A 255 14.86 -18.20 -19.16
C ILE A 255 15.85 -17.69 -20.21
N ILE A 256 15.80 -16.39 -20.50
CA ILE A 256 16.76 -15.76 -21.42
C ILE A 256 18.12 -15.68 -20.73
N ASN A 257 19.14 -16.20 -21.36
CA ASN A 257 20.49 -16.34 -20.83
C ASN A 257 21.57 -15.95 -21.85
N SER A 258 22.76 -15.64 -21.35
CA SER A 258 23.95 -15.36 -22.19
C SER A 258 23.86 -14.09 -23.05
N PRO A 259 23.85 -12.89 -22.43
CA PRO A 259 23.87 -12.62 -20.99
C PRO A 259 22.49 -12.79 -20.34
N PRO A 260 22.42 -12.95 -19.02
CA PRO A 260 21.16 -12.96 -18.30
C PRO A 260 20.41 -11.64 -18.51
N LEU A 261 19.11 -11.75 -18.75
CA LEU A 261 18.23 -10.60 -18.91
C LEU A 261 17.28 -10.56 -17.72
N THR A 262 17.39 -9.52 -16.89
CA THR A 262 16.57 -9.34 -15.69
C THR A 262 15.81 -8.03 -15.72
N SER A 263 14.75 -7.97 -14.97
CA SER A 263 13.95 -6.78 -14.75
C SER A 263 13.59 -6.65 -13.28
N THR A 264 13.73 -5.45 -12.73
CA THR A 264 13.47 -5.18 -11.32
C THR A 264 12.26 -4.28 -11.18
N ILE A 265 11.35 -4.62 -10.26
CA ILE A 265 10.27 -3.74 -9.84
C ILE A 265 10.84 -2.72 -8.86
N ALA A 266 10.54 -1.45 -9.08
CA ALA A 266 10.94 -0.36 -8.22
C ALA A 266 9.74 0.50 -7.80
N LEU A 267 9.69 0.86 -6.53
CA LEU A 267 8.85 1.94 -6.04
C LEU A 267 9.64 3.24 -6.20
N VAL A 268 9.09 4.17 -6.96
CA VAL A 268 9.76 5.44 -7.30
C VAL A 268 8.91 6.65 -6.93
N LYS A 269 9.56 7.75 -6.58
CA LYS A 269 8.98 9.07 -6.42
C LYS A 269 9.87 10.12 -7.05
N LEU A 270 9.34 11.29 -7.38
CA LEU A 270 10.14 12.39 -7.89
C LEU A 270 11.09 12.90 -6.79
N LYS A 271 12.38 13.12 -7.11
CA LYS A 271 13.35 13.77 -6.22
C LYS A 271 12.86 15.18 -5.89
N ASN A 272 13.08 15.59 -4.66
CA ASN A 272 12.74 16.94 -4.17
C ASN A 272 11.26 17.35 -4.29
N ALA A 273 10.36 16.44 -4.68
CA ALA A 273 8.93 16.69 -4.59
C ALA A 273 8.48 16.56 -3.13
N GLY A 274 7.74 17.55 -2.66
CA GLY A 274 7.03 17.46 -1.38
C GLY A 274 5.92 16.42 -1.49
N LEU A 275 6.18 15.19 -1.04
CA LEU A 275 5.12 14.21 -0.87
C LEU A 275 4.19 14.63 0.27
N SER A 276 2.91 14.28 0.17
CA SER A 276 2.05 14.27 1.33
C SER A 276 2.66 13.40 2.43
N ALA A 277 2.35 13.67 3.71
CA ALA A 277 2.85 12.88 4.82
C ALA A 277 2.55 11.38 4.63
N VAL A 278 1.35 11.05 4.12
CA VAL A 278 0.94 9.71 3.71
C VAL A 278 1.86 9.10 2.63
N GLY A 279 2.16 9.86 1.60
CA GLY A 279 3.04 9.42 0.51
C GLY A 279 4.47 9.17 1.00
N GLN A 280 4.98 10.04 1.86
CA GLN A 280 6.30 9.89 2.45
C GLN A 280 6.38 8.66 3.35
N HIS A 281 5.37 8.45 4.20
CA HIS A 281 5.29 7.30 5.07
C HIS A 281 5.18 5.98 4.27
N PHE A 282 4.33 5.94 3.25
CA PHE A 282 4.24 4.80 2.35
C PHE A 282 5.58 4.51 1.68
N PHE A 283 6.20 5.52 1.07
CA PHE A 283 7.47 5.34 0.38
C PHE A 283 8.58 4.81 1.30
N GLN A 284 8.63 5.28 2.55
CA GLN A 284 9.66 4.86 3.52
C GLN A 284 9.43 3.46 4.08
N SER A 285 8.17 3.08 4.34
CA SER A 285 7.83 1.86 5.07
C SER A 285 7.33 0.70 4.21
N PHE A 286 7.07 0.95 2.91
CA PHE A 286 6.57 -0.10 2.01
C PHE A 286 7.64 -1.19 1.80
N GLN A 287 7.26 -2.42 2.07
CA GLN A 287 8.10 -3.61 1.88
C GLN A 287 7.29 -4.69 1.18
N VAL A 288 7.96 -5.48 0.35
CA VAL A 288 7.39 -6.68 -0.24
C VAL A 288 8.03 -7.86 0.49
N PRO A 289 7.26 -8.81 1.03
CA PRO A 289 7.83 -10.03 1.63
C PRO A 289 8.68 -10.77 0.60
N GLU A 290 9.83 -11.25 1.00
CA GLU A 290 10.60 -12.18 0.19
C GLU A 290 9.79 -13.47 0.00
N HIS A 291 9.84 -14.05 -1.21
CA HIS A 291 9.16 -15.30 -1.52
C HIS A 291 9.67 -16.42 -0.62
N GLY A 292 8.95 -16.76 0.44
CA GLY A 292 9.31 -17.84 1.38
C GLY A 292 8.48 -17.92 2.65
N GLU A 293 7.88 -16.82 3.10
CA GLU A 293 7.02 -16.86 4.28
C GLU A 293 5.54 -16.89 3.88
N SER A 294 5.02 -18.09 3.65
CA SER A 294 3.58 -18.33 3.67
C SER A 294 3.08 -18.02 5.08
N ALA A 295 2.21 -17.03 5.20
CA ALA A 295 1.48 -16.73 6.41
C ALA A 295 0.79 -18.01 6.92
N GLY A 296 1.26 -18.48 8.09
CA GLY A 296 0.58 -19.48 8.89
C GLY A 296 -0.68 -18.92 9.57
#